data_0d0ea0bfb4df4fd1b616f2f71a83b848
#
_entry.id   0d0ea0bfb4df4fd1b616f2f71a83b848
#
_cell.length_a   1.000
_cell.length_b   1.000
_cell.length_c   1.000
_cell.angle_alpha   90.00
_cell.angle_beta   90.00
_cell.angle_gamma   90.00
#
_symmetry.space_group_name_H-M   'P 1'
#
loop_
_entity.id
_entity.type
_entity.pdbx_description
1 polymer ?
#
loop_
_entity_poly.entity_id
_entity_poly.type
_entity_poly.pdbx_seq_one_letter_code
_entity_poly.pdbx_strand_id
1 'polypeptide(L)'
;MEEKKKKNDGLRDATLGVSAQDVVDKFGSASAEYIKGYKGSVDEAGNIISKGLKHISESKVNPDFEYQNLKQQAGFSAERHFVSKENAENIIKGRDIRYSRSNDVGLGNDQRIDVLAVDIDGNPITVNGQPLWSAQMKFCGKYETPQEIAESSEKLAKELAGNKWAKYRGNKVLVPSEQYEHVKKYATEEAQKLREKAVEFRQNGNFE
;
A
#
# COMPACT_ATOMS: atom_id res chain seq x y z
N MET A 1 -33.73 -11.22 47.38
CA MET A 1 -32.38 -11.49 46.85
C MET A 1 -32.39 -12.06 45.43
N GLU A 2 -33.35 -12.88 45.03
CA GLU A 2 -33.50 -13.46 43.71
C GLU A 2 -33.80 -12.45 42.59
N GLU A 3 -34.67 -11.43 42.83
CA GLU A 3 -35.00 -10.42 41.84
C GLU A 3 -33.82 -9.52 41.42
N LYS A 4 -32.92 -9.19 42.39
CA LYS A 4 -31.70 -8.44 42.07
C LYS A 4 -30.71 -9.27 41.23
N LYS A 5 -30.69 -10.60 41.41
CA LYS A 5 -29.82 -11.50 40.68
C LYS A 5 -30.27 -11.63 39.22
N LYS A 6 -31.58 -11.82 38.98
CA LYS A 6 -32.16 -11.87 37.63
C LYS A 6 -31.97 -10.57 36.83
N LYS A 7 -32.02 -9.39 37.48
CA LYS A 7 -31.83 -8.11 36.82
C LYS A 7 -30.39 -7.87 36.42
N ASN A 8 -29.42 -8.36 37.22
CA ASN A 8 -28.01 -8.29 36.90
C ASN A 8 -27.62 -9.27 35.77
N ASP A 9 -28.21 -10.45 35.73
CA ASP A 9 -27.94 -11.44 34.69
C ASP A 9 -28.44 -10.94 33.31
N GLY A 10 -29.65 -10.34 33.24
CA GLY A 10 -30.18 -9.76 32.01
C GLY A 10 -29.34 -8.59 31.47
N LEU A 11 -28.80 -7.74 32.35
CA LEU A 11 -27.89 -6.65 31.93
C LEU A 11 -26.57 -7.17 31.42
N ARG A 12 -26.02 -8.20 32.06
CA ARG A 12 -24.80 -8.89 31.66
C ARG A 12 -24.94 -9.59 30.31
N ASP A 13 -26.06 -10.29 30.11
CA ASP A 13 -26.32 -10.99 28.86
C ASP A 13 -26.53 -10.02 27.71
N ALA A 14 -27.20 -8.88 27.92
CA ALA A 14 -27.34 -7.80 26.95
C ALA A 14 -25.99 -7.20 26.59
N THR A 15 -25.10 -6.95 27.58
CA THR A 15 -23.76 -6.42 27.35
C THR A 15 -22.89 -7.40 26.59
N LEU A 16 -22.96 -8.69 26.89
CA LEU A 16 -22.25 -9.74 26.16
C LEU A 16 -22.74 -9.87 24.70
N GLY A 17 -24.06 -9.76 24.48
CA GLY A 17 -24.66 -9.80 23.16
C GLY A 17 -24.19 -8.64 22.27
N VAL A 18 -24.18 -7.41 22.79
CA VAL A 18 -23.68 -6.24 22.07
C VAL A 18 -22.19 -6.39 21.74
N SER A 19 -21.38 -6.84 22.71
CA SER A 19 -19.96 -7.05 22.49
C SER A 19 -19.67 -8.13 21.43
N ALA A 20 -20.46 -9.21 21.42
CA ALA A 20 -20.34 -10.25 20.40
C ALA A 20 -20.72 -9.73 18.99
N GLN A 21 -21.79 -8.94 18.90
CA GLN A 21 -22.22 -8.32 17.65
C GLN A 21 -21.14 -7.37 17.10
N ASP A 22 -20.57 -6.49 17.94
CA ASP A 22 -19.47 -5.60 17.56
C ASP A 22 -18.27 -6.36 17.00
N VAL A 23 -17.94 -7.51 17.59
CA VAL A 23 -16.85 -8.37 17.10
C VAL A 23 -17.20 -8.94 15.73
N VAL A 24 -18.41 -9.50 15.57
CA VAL A 24 -18.88 -10.06 14.29
C VAL A 24 -18.88 -8.99 13.20
N ASP A 25 -19.39 -7.80 13.49
CA ASP A 25 -19.47 -6.70 12.52
C ASP A 25 -18.07 -6.22 12.09
N LYS A 26 -17.16 -6.07 13.03
CA LYS A 26 -15.76 -5.70 12.72
C LYS A 26 -15.06 -6.76 11.88
N PHE A 27 -15.13 -8.02 12.25
CA PHE A 27 -14.48 -9.09 11.48
C PHE A 27 -15.17 -9.32 10.13
N GLY A 28 -16.50 -9.19 10.07
CA GLY A 28 -17.26 -9.26 8.82
C GLY A 28 -16.83 -8.16 7.85
N SER A 29 -16.78 -6.91 8.31
CA SER A 29 -16.35 -5.76 7.52
C SER A 29 -14.89 -5.86 7.08
N ALA A 30 -13.99 -6.30 7.97
CA ALA A 30 -12.59 -6.53 7.62
C ALA A 30 -12.44 -7.64 6.56
N SER A 31 -13.20 -8.74 6.67
CA SER A 31 -13.21 -9.82 5.67
C SER A 31 -13.75 -9.33 4.33
N ALA A 32 -14.73 -8.42 4.32
CA ALA A 32 -15.28 -7.84 3.10
C ALA A 32 -14.20 -7.07 2.30
N GLU A 33 -13.23 -6.43 2.96
CA GLU A 33 -12.11 -5.77 2.26
C GLU A 33 -11.24 -6.77 1.49
N TYR A 34 -10.97 -7.96 2.03
CA TYR A 34 -10.26 -9.01 1.30
C TYR A 34 -11.07 -9.55 0.13
N ILE A 35 -12.38 -9.75 0.31
CA ILE A 35 -13.27 -10.19 -0.77
C ILE A 35 -13.31 -9.15 -1.89
N LYS A 36 -13.43 -7.86 -1.55
CA LYS A 36 -13.38 -6.74 -2.50
C LYS A 36 -12.02 -6.69 -3.22
N GLY A 37 -10.94 -6.87 -2.49
CA GLY A 37 -9.59 -6.95 -3.06
C GLY A 37 -9.44 -8.09 -4.07
N TYR A 38 -10.00 -9.25 -3.77
CA TYR A 38 -9.98 -10.40 -4.67
C TYR A 38 -10.88 -10.25 -5.89
N LYS A 39 -12.15 -9.88 -5.68
CA LYS A 39 -13.17 -9.78 -6.74
C LYS A 39 -13.07 -8.47 -7.54
N GLY A 40 -12.56 -7.39 -6.95
CA GLY A 40 -12.73 -6.04 -7.47
C GLY A 40 -14.13 -5.48 -7.19
N SER A 41 -14.49 -4.43 -7.90
CA SER A 41 -15.82 -3.81 -7.83
C SER A 41 -16.44 -3.65 -9.21
N VAL A 42 -17.76 -3.73 -9.27
CA VAL A 42 -18.55 -3.53 -10.48
C VAL A 42 -19.62 -2.47 -10.20
N ASP A 43 -20.08 -1.79 -11.24
CA ASP A 43 -21.25 -0.91 -11.17
C ASP A 43 -22.56 -1.71 -11.17
N GLU A 44 -23.68 -1.00 -11.10
CA GLU A 44 -25.03 -1.60 -11.14
C GLU A 44 -25.32 -2.35 -12.46
N ALA A 45 -24.66 -1.98 -13.53
CA ALA A 45 -24.77 -2.63 -14.86
C ALA A 45 -23.81 -3.83 -15.00
N GLY A 46 -22.95 -4.12 -13.99
CA GLY A 46 -21.98 -5.20 -14.00
C GLY A 46 -20.65 -4.86 -14.68
N ASN A 47 -20.41 -3.59 -15.05
CA ASN A 47 -19.13 -3.18 -15.60
C ASN A 47 -18.07 -3.11 -14.50
N ILE A 48 -16.85 -3.51 -14.82
CA ILE A 48 -15.73 -3.49 -13.86
C ILE A 48 -15.31 -2.04 -13.61
N ILE A 49 -15.58 -1.53 -12.39
CA ILE A 49 -15.09 -0.23 -11.93
C ILE A 49 -13.62 -0.37 -11.50
N SER A 50 -13.29 -1.48 -10.80
CA SER A 50 -11.98 -1.70 -10.23
C SER A 50 -11.62 -3.18 -10.32
N LYS A 51 -10.46 -3.49 -10.93
CA LYS A 51 -9.98 -4.87 -11.08
C LYS A 51 -9.48 -5.42 -9.74
N GLY A 52 -10.00 -6.57 -9.34
CA GLY A 52 -9.49 -7.36 -8.21
C GLY A 52 -8.34 -8.29 -8.61
N LEU A 53 -7.75 -8.97 -7.63
CA LEU A 53 -6.64 -9.92 -7.84
C LEU A 53 -7.01 -11.01 -8.86
N LYS A 54 -8.24 -11.50 -8.84
CA LYS A 54 -8.75 -12.46 -9.82
C LYS A 54 -8.60 -11.95 -11.26
N HIS A 55 -9.10 -10.74 -11.53
CA HIS A 55 -9.01 -10.14 -12.87
C HIS A 55 -7.57 -9.86 -13.32
N ILE A 56 -6.70 -9.50 -12.37
CA ILE A 56 -5.28 -9.25 -12.65
C ILE A 56 -4.61 -10.59 -13.04
N SER A 57 -4.84 -11.66 -12.29
CA SER A 57 -4.25 -12.97 -12.56
C SER A 57 -4.74 -13.61 -13.86
N GLU A 58 -5.98 -13.32 -14.27
CA GLU A 58 -6.59 -13.81 -15.52
C GLU A 58 -6.27 -12.91 -16.73
N SER A 59 -5.53 -11.81 -16.53
CA SER A 59 -5.17 -10.90 -17.63
C SER A 59 -4.23 -11.61 -18.61
N LYS A 60 -4.52 -11.43 -19.91
CA LYS A 60 -3.68 -12.02 -20.96
C LYS A 60 -2.26 -11.50 -20.91
N VAL A 61 -1.30 -12.40 -20.99
CA VAL A 61 0.12 -12.11 -21.13
C VAL A 61 0.46 -12.17 -22.62
N ASN A 62 1.04 -11.08 -23.15
CA ASN A 62 1.55 -11.09 -24.53
C ASN A 62 2.91 -11.82 -24.51
N PRO A 63 3.10 -12.89 -25.28
CA PRO A 63 4.35 -13.66 -25.32
C PRO A 63 5.59 -12.80 -25.65
N ASP A 64 5.42 -11.79 -26.52
CA ASP A 64 6.54 -10.90 -26.92
C ASP A 64 6.99 -9.97 -25.77
N PHE A 65 6.14 -9.78 -24.74
CA PHE A 65 6.38 -8.90 -23.60
C PHE A 65 6.07 -9.60 -22.27
N GLU A 66 6.25 -10.90 -22.20
CA GLU A 66 5.86 -11.72 -21.05
C GLU A 66 6.41 -11.17 -19.74
N TYR A 67 7.71 -10.92 -19.65
CA TYR A 67 8.36 -10.42 -18.44
C TYR A 67 7.79 -9.06 -17.98
N GLN A 68 7.57 -8.14 -18.92
CA GLN A 68 7.00 -6.82 -18.62
C GLN A 68 5.56 -6.93 -18.14
N ASN A 69 4.76 -7.80 -18.77
CA ASN A 69 3.37 -8.02 -18.40
C ASN A 69 3.26 -8.66 -17.01
N LEU A 70 4.07 -9.68 -16.72
CA LEU A 70 4.10 -10.31 -15.40
C LEU A 70 4.55 -9.32 -14.30
N LYS A 71 5.55 -8.50 -14.58
CA LYS A 71 6.00 -7.46 -13.66
C LYS A 71 4.91 -6.43 -13.38
N GLN A 72 4.15 -6.02 -14.41
CA GLN A 72 3.03 -5.10 -14.26
C GLN A 72 1.88 -5.74 -13.44
N GLN A 73 1.55 -6.99 -13.71
CA GLN A 73 0.54 -7.74 -12.94
C GLN A 73 0.97 -7.86 -11.47
N ALA A 74 2.24 -8.16 -11.20
CA ALA A 74 2.78 -8.21 -9.85
C ALA A 74 2.64 -6.86 -9.12
N GLY A 75 2.94 -5.75 -9.79
CA GLY A 75 2.74 -4.40 -9.25
C GLY A 75 1.29 -4.14 -8.86
N PHE A 76 0.35 -4.36 -9.79
CA PHE A 76 -1.09 -4.17 -9.53
C PHE A 76 -1.61 -5.11 -8.43
N SER A 77 -1.12 -6.33 -8.36
CA SER A 77 -1.48 -7.28 -7.31
C SER A 77 -1.02 -6.81 -5.94
N ALA A 78 0.20 -6.28 -5.85
CA ALA A 78 0.76 -5.76 -4.61
C ALA A 78 -0.01 -4.52 -4.11
N GLU A 79 -0.35 -3.58 -5.00
CA GLU A 79 -1.19 -2.43 -4.67
C GLU A 79 -2.54 -2.88 -4.10
N ARG A 80 -3.18 -3.84 -4.75
CA ARG A 80 -4.49 -4.37 -4.33
C ARG A 80 -4.39 -5.10 -2.99
N HIS A 81 -3.36 -5.92 -2.81
CA HIS A 81 -3.13 -6.62 -1.55
C HIS A 81 -2.87 -5.64 -0.40
N PHE A 82 -2.03 -4.63 -0.62
CA PHE A 82 -1.77 -3.58 0.37
C PHE A 82 -3.06 -2.90 0.82
N VAL A 83 -3.86 -2.41 -0.13
CA VAL A 83 -5.12 -1.72 0.16
C VAL A 83 -6.05 -2.62 0.98
N SER A 84 -6.26 -3.86 0.56
CA SER A 84 -7.16 -4.80 1.27
C SER A 84 -6.69 -5.10 2.68
N LYS A 85 -5.40 -5.35 2.86
CA LYS A 85 -4.79 -5.65 4.16
C LYS A 85 -4.88 -4.45 5.11
N GLU A 86 -4.43 -3.29 4.68
CA GLU A 86 -4.41 -2.10 5.53
C GLU A 86 -5.82 -1.63 5.90
N ASN A 87 -6.78 -1.74 4.97
CA ASN A 87 -8.17 -1.42 5.25
C ASN A 87 -8.78 -2.38 6.27
N ALA A 88 -8.56 -3.69 6.11
CA ALA A 88 -9.00 -4.68 7.08
C ALA A 88 -8.40 -4.42 8.47
N GLU A 89 -7.10 -4.14 8.56
CA GLU A 89 -6.45 -3.79 9.82
C GLU A 89 -7.01 -2.50 10.43
N ASN A 90 -7.27 -1.48 9.62
CA ASN A 90 -7.83 -0.21 10.11
C ASN A 90 -9.26 -0.40 10.65
N ILE A 91 -10.08 -1.23 10.00
CA ILE A 91 -11.41 -1.60 10.50
C ILE A 91 -11.30 -2.30 11.86
N ILE A 92 -10.45 -3.31 11.98
CA ILE A 92 -10.23 -4.04 13.24
C ILE A 92 -9.75 -3.10 14.36
N LYS A 93 -8.87 -2.15 14.03
CA LYS A 93 -8.32 -1.16 14.97
C LYS A 93 -9.26 0.03 15.24
N GLY A 94 -10.45 0.08 14.60
CA GLY A 94 -11.42 1.17 14.74
C GLY A 94 -10.91 2.52 14.23
N ARG A 95 -10.09 2.52 13.16
CA ARG A 95 -9.57 3.73 12.53
C ARG A 95 -10.45 4.15 11.36
N ASP A 96 -10.71 5.43 11.20
CA ASP A 96 -11.56 5.98 10.13
C ASP A 96 -10.80 6.20 8.80
N ILE A 97 -9.49 6.01 8.79
CA ILE A 97 -8.68 6.11 7.57
C ILE A 97 -8.76 4.80 6.78
N ARG A 98 -8.89 4.93 5.47
CA ARG A 98 -8.80 3.85 4.50
C ARG A 98 -7.72 4.17 3.47
N TYR A 99 -7.38 3.19 2.65
CA TYR A 99 -6.48 3.36 1.53
C TYR A 99 -7.19 2.98 0.23
N SER A 100 -6.80 3.62 -0.85
CA SER A 100 -7.25 3.29 -2.20
C SER A 100 -6.08 3.34 -3.17
N ARG A 101 -6.22 2.64 -4.30
CA ARG A 101 -5.31 2.82 -5.43
C ARG A 101 -5.62 4.16 -6.10
N SER A 102 -4.59 4.83 -6.60
CA SER A 102 -4.74 6.10 -7.32
C SER A 102 -5.68 5.97 -8.53
N ASN A 103 -5.62 4.84 -9.24
CA ASN A 103 -6.50 4.54 -10.36
C ASN A 103 -7.99 4.45 -9.98
N ASP A 104 -8.30 3.98 -8.78
CA ASP A 104 -9.67 3.76 -8.33
C ASP A 104 -10.36 5.07 -7.87
N VAL A 105 -9.59 6.14 -7.67
CA VAL A 105 -10.07 7.47 -7.25
C VAL A 105 -9.79 8.58 -8.27
N GLY A 106 -9.54 8.21 -9.52
CA GLY A 106 -9.35 9.17 -10.62
C GLY A 106 -7.98 9.84 -10.67
N LEU A 107 -7.02 9.42 -9.85
CA LEU A 107 -5.65 9.96 -9.79
C LEU A 107 -4.61 9.09 -10.53
N GLY A 108 -5.05 8.16 -11.36
CA GLY A 108 -4.17 7.22 -12.07
C GLY A 108 -3.16 7.84 -13.05
N ASN A 109 -3.35 9.11 -13.42
CA ASN A 109 -2.40 9.85 -14.24
C ASN A 109 -1.20 10.39 -13.44
N ASP A 110 -1.26 10.44 -12.10
CA ASP A 110 -0.12 10.84 -11.28
C ASP A 110 0.81 9.65 -11.06
N GLN A 111 1.83 9.57 -11.90
CA GLN A 111 2.83 8.50 -11.83
C GLN A 111 3.65 8.46 -10.52
N ARG A 112 3.44 9.42 -9.61
CA ARG A 112 4.13 9.47 -8.31
C ARG A 112 3.38 8.72 -7.23
N ILE A 113 2.12 8.36 -7.45
CA ILE A 113 1.21 7.81 -6.46
C ILE A 113 0.59 6.53 -6.99
N ASP A 114 0.84 5.41 -6.33
CA ASP A 114 0.12 4.16 -6.57
C ASP A 114 -1.02 3.96 -5.58
N VAL A 115 -0.80 4.34 -4.32
CA VAL A 115 -1.78 4.22 -3.24
C VAL A 115 -1.82 5.50 -2.40
N LEU A 116 -3.02 5.84 -1.86
CA LEU A 116 -3.22 7.03 -1.04
C LEU A 116 -4.27 6.80 0.04
N ALA A 117 -4.25 7.67 1.06
CA ALA A 117 -5.26 7.68 2.11
C ALA A 117 -6.57 8.29 1.60
N VAL A 118 -7.67 7.63 1.96
CA VAL A 118 -9.05 8.06 1.70
C VAL A 118 -9.85 7.99 3.00
N ASP A 119 -10.96 8.71 3.05
CA ASP A 119 -11.94 8.58 4.14
C ASP A 119 -12.77 7.27 4.01
N ILE A 120 -13.71 7.08 4.90
CA ILE A 120 -14.59 5.89 4.89
C ILE A 120 -15.52 5.84 3.68
N ASP A 121 -15.77 6.97 3.03
CA ASP A 121 -16.59 7.10 1.83
C ASP A 121 -15.76 6.94 0.53
N GLY A 122 -14.43 6.80 0.66
CA GLY A 122 -13.51 6.59 -0.44
C GLY A 122 -12.99 7.87 -1.08
N ASN A 123 -13.22 9.05 -0.48
CA ASN A 123 -12.70 10.32 -0.99
C ASN A 123 -11.25 10.54 -0.54
N PRO A 124 -10.36 11.03 -1.41
CA PRO A 124 -8.99 11.36 -1.03
C PRO A 124 -8.93 12.37 0.13
N ILE A 125 -8.23 12.02 1.19
CA ILE A 125 -7.95 12.95 2.29
C ILE A 125 -6.81 13.85 1.88
N THR A 126 -7.06 15.17 1.78
CA THR A 126 -6.07 16.14 1.32
C THR A 126 -5.80 17.24 2.37
N VAL A 127 -4.57 17.73 2.36
CA VAL A 127 -4.15 18.93 3.13
C VAL A 127 -3.47 19.88 2.15
N ASN A 128 -3.97 21.09 2.04
CA ASN A 128 -3.49 22.09 1.08
C ASN A 128 -3.45 21.56 -0.38
N GLY A 129 -4.45 20.78 -0.77
CA GLY A 129 -4.56 20.18 -2.12
C GLY A 129 -3.63 19.01 -2.41
N GLN A 130 -2.86 18.54 -1.43
CA GLN A 130 -2.02 17.35 -1.55
C GLN A 130 -2.57 16.20 -0.72
N PRO A 131 -2.46 14.95 -1.16
CA PRO A 131 -2.87 13.80 -0.35
C PRO A 131 -2.19 13.81 1.02
N LEU A 132 -2.96 13.65 2.10
CA LEU A 132 -2.45 13.57 3.47
C LEU A 132 -1.40 12.46 3.61
N TRP A 133 -1.62 11.35 2.94
CA TRP A 133 -0.68 10.25 2.84
C TRP A 133 -0.80 9.62 1.46
N SER A 134 0.34 9.41 0.82
CA SER A 134 0.45 8.69 -0.45
C SER A 134 1.78 7.96 -0.52
N ALA A 135 1.83 6.93 -1.35
CA ALA A 135 3.05 6.17 -1.59
C ALA A 135 3.11 5.63 -3.02
N GLN A 136 4.34 5.48 -3.48
CA GLN A 136 4.70 4.74 -4.69
C GLN A 136 5.16 3.34 -4.30
N MET A 137 4.68 2.31 -4.98
CA MET A 137 5.13 0.93 -4.76
C MET A 137 6.19 0.54 -5.77
N LYS A 138 7.26 -0.08 -5.30
CA LYS A 138 8.38 -0.49 -6.16
C LYS A 138 8.80 -1.91 -5.87
N PHE A 139 8.78 -2.72 -6.93
CA PHE A 139 9.22 -4.10 -6.96
C PHE A 139 10.36 -4.20 -7.97
N CYS A 140 11.56 -4.50 -7.52
CA CYS A 140 12.73 -4.62 -8.39
C CYS A 140 13.45 -5.93 -8.16
N GLY A 141 13.78 -6.60 -9.26
CA GLY A 141 14.69 -7.74 -9.26
C GLY A 141 14.03 -9.08 -8.97
N LYS A 142 14.84 -9.98 -8.44
CA LYS A 142 14.51 -11.35 -8.10
C LYS A 142 14.47 -11.54 -6.59
N TYR A 143 13.76 -12.53 -6.10
CA TYR A 143 13.44 -12.74 -4.68
C TYR A 143 13.60 -14.18 -4.23
N GLU A 144 14.25 -15.02 -5.04
CA GLU A 144 14.32 -16.48 -4.78
C GLU A 144 15.40 -16.81 -3.74
N THR A 145 16.48 -16.03 -3.72
CA THR A 145 17.59 -16.23 -2.79
C THR A 145 17.93 -14.96 -2.00
N PRO A 146 18.52 -15.07 -0.79
CA PRO A 146 18.98 -13.92 -0.02
C PRO A 146 19.95 -13.01 -0.79
N GLN A 147 20.80 -13.59 -1.65
CA GLN A 147 21.72 -12.84 -2.47
C GLN A 147 20.99 -12.02 -3.54
N GLU A 148 20.03 -12.60 -4.25
CA GLU A 148 19.21 -11.88 -5.22
C GLU A 148 18.39 -10.77 -4.60
N ILE A 149 17.86 -10.97 -3.38
CA ILE A 149 17.17 -9.95 -2.62
C ILE A 149 18.11 -8.78 -2.32
N ALA A 150 19.32 -9.04 -1.85
CA ALA A 150 20.32 -8.01 -1.54
C ALA A 150 20.73 -7.21 -2.80
N GLU A 151 21.08 -7.89 -3.89
CA GLU A 151 21.46 -7.27 -5.18
C GLU A 151 20.32 -6.43 -5.77
N SER A 152 19.08 -6.96 -5.73
CA SER A 152 17.89 -6.25 -6.19
C SER A 152 17.59 -5.01 -5.36
N SER A 153 17.83 -5.09 -4.04
CA SER A 153 17.63 -3.98 -3.10
C SER A 153 18.67 -2.86 -3.30
N GLU A 154 19.92 -3.24 -3.52
CA GLU A 154 20.99 -2.28 -3.85
C GLU A 154 20.69 -1.55 -5.15
N LYS A 155 20.28 -2.28 -6.19
CA LYS A 155 19.87 -1.70 -7.47
C LYS A 155 18.70 -0.72 -7.29
N LEU A 156 17.69 -1.10 -6.53
CA LEU A 156 16.54 -0.24 -6.24
C LEU A 156 16.96 1.03 -5.52
N ALA A 157 17.81 0.94 -4.50
CA ALA A 157 18.32 2.11 -3.76
C ALA A 157 19.10 3.07 -4.67
N LYS A 158 19.97 2.56 -5.55
CA LYS A 158 20.70 3.36 -6.56
C LYS A 158 19.76 4.04 -7.57
N GLU A 159 18.75 3.33 -8.04
CA GLU A 159 17.72 3.91 -8.94
C GLU A 159 16.92 5.02 -8.27
N LEU A 160 16.55 4.85 -6.98
CA LEU A 160 15.86 5.89 -6.20
C LEU A 160 16.71 7.13 -5.97
N ALA A 161 18.02 6.96 -5.76
CA ALA A 161 18.98 8.05 -5.63
C ALA A 161 19.24 8.76 -6.97
N GLY A 162 19.06 8.06 -8.09
CA GLY A 162 19.37 8.54 -9.44
C GLY A 162 18.38 9.58 -9.98
N ASN A 163 18.78 10.26 -11.06
CA ASN A 163 17.97 11.30 -11.70
C ASN A 163 16.72 10.75 -12.40
N LYS A 164 16.75 9.52 -12.89
CA LYS A 164 15.61 8.87 -13.54
C LYS A 164 14.38 8.83 -12.65
N TRP A 165 14.59 8.69 -11.34
CA TRP A 165 13.53 8.58 -10.35
C TRP A 165 13.42 9.81 -9.45
N ALA A 166 14.04 10.92 -9.84
CA ALA A 166 13.97 12.19 -9.11
C ALA A 166 12.53 12.65 -8.83
N LYS A 167 11.58 12.30 -9.71
CA LYS A 167 10.14 12.59 -9.54
C LYS A 167 9.52 11.95 -8.30
N TYR A 168 10.13 10.92 -7.72
CA TYR A 168 9.67 10.26 -6.49
C TYR A 168 10.30 10.83 -5.23
N ARG A 169 11.24 11.77 -5.34
CA ARG A 169 11.87 12.40 -4.17
C ARG A 169 10.82 13.13 -3.33
N GLY A 170 10.85 12.89 -2.03
CA GLY A 170 9.85 13.40 -1.10
C GLY A 170 8.60 12.53 -0.94
N ASN A 171 8.37 11.57 -1.83
CA ASN A 171 7.29 10.60 -1.70
C ASN A 171 7.72 9.40 -0.84
N LYS A 172 6.76 8.78 -0.18
CA LYS A 172 6.97 7.48 0.45
C LYS A 172 7.11 6.41 -0.63
N VAL A 173 8.08 5.52 -0.45
CA VAL A 173 8.26 4.36 -1.33
C VAL A 173 8.02 3.10 -0.50
N LEU A 174 7.08 2.28 -0.94
CA LEU A 174 6.81 0.97 -0.37
C LEU A 174 7.57 -0.08 -1.18
N VAL A 175 8.24 -0.97 -0.47
CA VAL A 175 9.00 -2.09 -1.04
C VAL A 175 8.55 -3.39 -0.37
N PRO A 176 8.80 -4.56 -0.96
CA PRO A 176 8.57 -5.83 -0.28
C PRO A 176 9.26 -5.90 1.07
N SER A 177 8.63 -6.57 2.04
CA SER A 177 9.17 -6.72 3.40
C SER A 177 10.58 -7.30 3.42
N GLU A 178 10.82 -8.27 2.54
CA GLU A 178 12.11 -8.96 2.38
C GLU A 178 13.24 -8.02 1.91
N GLN A 179 12.88 -6.96 1.20
CA GLN A 179 13.83 -5.96 0.71
C GLN A 179 14.03 -4.77 1.65
N TYR A 180 13.12 -4.55 2.60
CA TYR A 180 13.05 -3.30 3.35
C TYR A 180 14.37 -2.93 4.04
N GLU A 181 14.94 -3.84 4.84
CA GLU A 181 16.18 -3.56 5.57
C GLU A 181 17.37 -3.38 4.63
N HIS A 182 17.45 -4.13 3.54
CA HIS A 182 18.50 -3.96 2.53
C HIS A 182 18.37 -2.63 1.81
N VAL A 183 17.17 -2.27 1.32
CA VAL A 183 16.94 -0.97 0.64
C VAL A 183 17.26 0.18 1.56
N LYS A 184 16.81 0.14 2.82
CA LYS A 184 17.09 1.15 3.83
C LYS A 184 18.59 1.33 4.06
N LYS A 185 19.35 0.24 4.20
CA LYS A 185 20.80 0.25 4.33
C LYS A 185 21.46 0.93 3.13
N TYR A 186 21.22 0.43 1.93
CA TYR A 186 21.84 0.96 0.71
C TYR A 186 21.40 2.41 0.41
N ALA A 187 20.14 2.77 0.66
CA ALA A 187 19.68 4.14 0.50
C ALA A 187 20.38 5.11 1.46
N THR A 188 20.65 4.67 2.71
CA THR A 188 21.41 5.45 3.68
C THR A 188 22.86 5.65 3.23
N GLU A 189 23.50 4.59 2.75
CA GLU A 189 24.88 4.64 2.24
C GLU A 189 24.98 5.57 1.00
N GLU A 190 24.05 5.48 0.05
CA GLU A 190 24.02 6.36 -1.12
C GLU A 190 23.75 7.84 -0.73
N ALA A 191 22.87 8.08 0.23
CA ALA A 191 22.63 9.42 0.73
C ALA A 191 23.89 10.02 1.39
N GLN A 192 24.67 9.22 2.10
CA GLN A 192 25.93 9.64 2.69
C GLN A 192 26.97 9.98 1.62
N LYS A 193 27.17 9.12 0.64
CA LYS A 193 28.10 9.37 -0.49
C LYS A 193 27.74 10.67 -1.23
N LEU A 194 26.46 10.93 -1.46
CA LEU A 194 26.01 12.16 -2.11
C LEU A 194 26.28 13.41 -1.25
N ARG A 195 26.14 13.31 0.07
CA ARG A 195 26.48 14.41 0.99
C ARG A 195 27.98 14.70 1.00
N GLU A 196 28.80 13.66 1.05
CA GLU A 196 30.27 13.78 1.00
C GLU A 196 30.72 14.45 -0.28
N LYS A 197 30.21 14.01 -1.45
CA LYS A 197 30.46 14.66 -2.74
C LYS A 197 30.03 16.13 -2.75
N ALA A 198 28.85 16.46 -2.19
CA ALA A 198 28.38 17.82 -2.13
C ALA A 198 29.27 18.72 -1.26
N VAL A 199 29.86 18.19 -0.19
CA VAL A 199 30.85 18.90 0.63
C VAL A 199 32.14 19.13 -0.15
N GLU A 200 32.65 18.10 -0.82
CA GLU A 200 33.84 18.18 -1.66
C GLU A 200 33.68 19.24 -2.79
N PHE A 201 32.57 19.24 -3.51
CA PHE A 201 32.27 20.25 -4.52
C PHE A 201 32.26 21.67 -3.95
N ARG A 202 31.70 21.88 -2.76
CA ARG A 202 31.71 23.18 -2.10
C ARG A 202 33.11 23.63 -1.70
N GLN A 203 33.94 22.73 -1.20
CA GLN A 203 35.32 23.02 -0.79
C GLN A 203 36.23 23.33 -1.98
N ASN A 204 35.99 22.67 -3.12
CA ASN A 204 36.80 22.86 -4.33
C ASN A 204 36.36 24.08 -5.15
N GLY A 205 35.44 24.90 -4.67
CA GLY A 205 35.04 26.16 -5.29
C GLY A 205 34.32 26.06 -6.63
N ASN A 206 33.88 24.87 -7.01
CA ASN A 206 33.10 24.65 -8.23
C ASN A 206 31.64 25.07 -8.00
N PHE A 207 31.41 26.36 -7.88
CA PHE A 207 30.08 26.98 -7.99
C PHE A 207 29.93 27.49 -9.42
N GLU A 208 29.35 26.69 -10.30
CA GLU A 208 28.67 27.16 -11.51
C GLU A 208 27.16 26.91 -11.33
#